data_50cf788bdc1b162930297b030088c5c2
#
_entry.id   50cf788bdc1b162930297b030088c5c2
#
_cell.length_a   1.000
_cell.length_b   1.000
_cell.length_c   1.000
_cell.angle_alpha   90.00
_cell.angle_beta   90.00
_cell.angle_gamma   90.00
#
_symmetry.space_group_name_H-M   'P 1'
#
loop_
_entity.id
_entity.type
_entity.pdbx_description
1 polymer ?
#
loop_
_entity_poly.entity_id
_entity_poly.type
_entity_poly.pdbx_seq_one_letter_code
_entity_poly.pdbx_strand_id
1 'polypeptide(L)'
;MRAKIRAGVLLIFLLLVSLDIIPVSVKAYSGEKIHIVATLQIFATLAEKVGGEMVSVDYIVPQGMDIHSYSLKYEDVKKLEKGDLIILASSEFFSLDNSILQKFQNKEILDFSDYNATIYSLDGIKRNLHGYWLYPKNALNIARAIEKKLEKINPANSGYYKDNLINFENELNKAIT
;
A
#
# COMPACT_ATOMS: atom_id res chain seq x y z
N MET A 1 -63.05 -26.16 -54.86
CA MET A 1 -62.29 -24.92 -54.50
C MET A 1 -61.22 -25.31 -53.50
N ARG A 2 -59.95 -25.36 -53.94
CA ARG A 2 -58.84 -25.74 -53.09
C ARG A 2 -58.09 -24.47 -52.64
N ALA A 3 -58.21 -24.14 -51.38
CA ALA A 3 -57.43 -23.04 -50.76
C ALA A 3 -55.98 -23.51 -50.55
N LYS A 4 -55.07 -22.82 -51.22
CA LYS A 4 -53.60 -23.04 -51.01
C LYS A 4 -53.20 -22.24 -49.77
N ILE A 5 -52.88 -22.95 -48.69
CA ILE A 5 -52.26 -22.40 -47.51
C ILE A 5 -50.76 -22.15 -47.84
N ARG A 6 -50.41 -20.91 -48.01
CA ARG A 6 -48.99 -20.52 -48.12
C ARG A 6 -48.40 -20.49 -46.69
N ALA A 7 -47.57 -21.51 -46.42
CA ALA A 7 -46.75 -21.56 -45.23
C ALA A 7 -45.68 -20.47 -45.33
N GLY A 8 -45.86 -19.37 -44.60
CA GLY A 8 -44.84 -18.37 -44.40
C GLY A 8 -43.81 -18.94 -43.45
N VAL A 9 -42.63 -19.23 -43.97
CA VAL A 9 -41.46 -19.60 -43.15
C VAL A 9 -41.02 -18.33 -42.44
N LEU A 10 -41.38 -18.21 -41.16
CA LEU A 10 -40.87 -17.16 -40.27
C LEU A 10 -39.43 -17.55 -39.93
N LEU A 11 -38.48 -16.97 -40.63
CA LEU A 11 -37.07 -17.08 -40.32
C LEU A 11 -36.82 -16.20 -39.07
N ILE A 12 -36.89 -16.83 -37.90
CA ILE A 12 -36.45 -16.20 -36.66
C ILE A 12 -34.92 -16.22 -36.74
N PHE A 13 -34.34 -15.07 -37.11
CA PHE A 13 -32.95 -14.79 -36.97
C PHE A 13 -32.66 -14.69 -35.47
N LEU A 14 -32.28 -15.82 -34.86
CA LEU A 14 -31.72 -15.86 -33.51
C LEU A 14 -30.36 -15.18 -33.59
N LEU A 15 -30.34 -13.89 -33.33
CA LEU A 15 -29.10 -13.13 -33.11
C LEU A 15 -28.48 -13.68 -31.83
N LEU A 16 -27.63 -14.70 -31.96
CA LEU A 16 -26.71 -15.13 -30.92
C LEU A 16 -25.73 -13.97 -30.73
N VAL A 17 -26.09 -13.04 -29.84
CA VAL A 17 -25.13 -12.14 -29.24
C VAL A 17 -24.24 -13.05 -28.41
N SER A 18 -23.14 -13.49 -29.01
CA SER A 18 -22.04 -14.05 -28.25
C SER A 18 -21.54 -12.93 -27.33
N LEU A 19 -21.99 -12.97 -26.06
CA LEU A 19 -21.34 -12.21 -25.01
C LEU A 19 -19.94 -12.80 -24.90
N ASP A 20 -18.98 -12.19 -25.57
CA ASP A 20 -17.58 -12.47 -25.31
C ASP A 20 -17.32 -12.06 -23.85
N ILE A 21 -17.56 -13.01 -22.95
CA ILE A 21 -17.08 -12.91 -21.56
C ILE A 21 -15.56 -12.95 -21.69
N ILE A 22 -14.97 -11.74 -21.80
CA ILE A 22 -13.53 -11.58 -21.68
C ILE A 22 -13.21 -12.15 -20.30
N PRO A 23 -12.50 -13.29 -20.22
CA PRO A 23 -12.10 -13.80 -18.92
C PRO A 23 -11.19 -12.73 -18.30
N VAL A 24 -11.70 -12.01 -17.30
CA VAL A 24 -10.85 -11.21 -16.42
C VAL A 24 -9.95 -12.25 -15.76
N SER A 25 -8.73 -12.36 -16.28
CA SER A 25 -7.71 -13.20 -15.70
C SER A 25 -7.37 -12.62 -14.34
N VAL A 26 -8.09 -13.05 -13.32
CA VAL A 26 -7.72 -12.76 -11.92
C VAL A 26 -6.41 -13.53 -11.72
N LYS A 27 -5.31 -12.80 -11.80
CA LYS A 27 -3.99 -13.33 -11.50
C LYS A 27 -4.02 -13.76 -10.04
N ALA A 28 -4.11 -15.08 -9.81
CA ALA A 28 -4.05 -15.62 -8.46
C ALA A 28 -2.63 -15.38 -7.94
N TYR A 29 -2.48 -14.42 -7.05
CA TYR A 29 -1.25 -14.18 -6.32
C TYR A 29 -1.21 -15.19 -5.17
N SER A 30 -0.13 -15.98 -5.10
CA SER A 30 0.02 -17.03 -4.09
C SER A 30 1.20 -16.71 -3.18
N GLY A 31 1.03 -17.02 -1.91
CA GLY A 31 2.10 -16.91 -0.92
C GLY A 31 1.55 -16.52 0.45
N GLU A 32 2.36 -16.71 1.46
CA GLU A 32 2.13 -16.18 2.79
C GLU A 32 2.18 -14.63 2.73
N LYS A 33 1.26 -13.98 3.45
CA LYS A 33 1.23 -12.50 3.49
C LYS A 33 2.45 -11.98 4.21
N ILE A 34 3.08 -10.94 3.66
CA ILE A 34 4.13 -10.20 4.35
C ILE A 34 3.48 -9.44 5.51
N HIS A 35 3.96 -9.69 6.73
CA HIS A 35 3.49 -8.95 7.90
C HIS A 35 4.30 -7.66 8.07
N ILE A 36 3.63 -6.51 7.98
CA ILE A 36 4.22 -5.19 8.07
C ILE A 36 3.80 -4.53 9.38
N VAL A 37 4.76 -3.91 10.06
CA VAL A 37 4.48 -3.12 11.28
C VAL A 37 5.01 -1.70 11.09
N ALA A 38 4.10 -0.73 11.04
CA ALA A 38 4.47 0.68 10.91
C ALA A 38 4.46 1.38 12.27
N THR A 39 5.26 2.42 12.46
CA THR A 39 5.17 3.22 13.70
C THR A 39 3.88 4.02 13.74
N LEU A 40 3.51 4.67 12.65
CA LEU A 40 2.31 5.50 12.53
C LEU A 40 1.30 4.91 11.54
N GLN A 41 0.03 5.12 11.81
CA GLN A 41 -1.08 4.63 10.98
C GLN A 41 -0.97 5.09 9.51
N ILE A 42 -0.50 6.30 9.24
CA ILE A 42 -0.39 6.79 7.86
C ILE A 42 0.57 5.93 7.02
N PHE A 43 1.67 5.45 7.59
CA PHE A 43 2.60 4.55 6.91
C PHE A 43 1.98 3.16 6.73
N ALA A 44 1.19 2.69 7.71
CA ALA A 44 0.41 1.46 7.59
C ALA A 44 -0.57 1.56 6.40
N THR A 45 -1.30 2.67 6.28
CA THR A 45 -2.23 2.91 5.17
C THR A 45 -1.51 2.91 3.81
N LEU A 46 -0.32 3.52 3.71
CA LEU A 46 0.48 3.47 2.48
C LEU A 46 0.94 2.05 2.16
N ALA A 47 1.33 1.28 3.17
CA ALA A 47 1.70 -0.12 3.01
C ALA A 47 0.52 -0.99 2.54
N GLU A 48 -0.68 -0.77 3.07
CA GLU A 48 -1.91 -1.42 2.62
C GLU A 48 -2.25 -1.07 1.17
N LYS A 49 -2.12 0.20 0.80
CA LYS A 49 -2.37 0.66 -0.59
C LYS A 49 -1.45 0.00 -1.60
N VAL A 50 -0.19 -0.17 -1.27
CA VAL A 50 0.82 -0.77 -2.16
C VAL A 50 0.79 -2.30 -2.09
N GLY A 51 0.73 -2.86 -0.88
CA GLY A 51 0.80 -4.31 -0.65
C GLY A 51 -0.50 -5.05 -0.96
N GLY A 52 -1.65 -4.37 -0.84
CA GLY A 52 -2.96 -4.94 -1.09
C GLY A 52 -3.21 -6.22 -0.29
N GLU A 53 -3.74 -7.23 -0.95
CA GLU A 53 -4.06 -8.52 -0.32
C GLU A 53 -2.83 -9.36 0.05
N MET A 54 -1.63 -8.99 -0.45
CA MET A 54 -0.38 -9.73 -0.20
C MET A 54 0.30 -9.32 1.10
N VAL A 55 -0.26 -8.38 1.85
CA VAL A 55 0.26 -7.93 3.13
C VAL A 55 -0.77 -8.04 4.25
N SER A 56 -0.30 -8.12 5.47
CA SER A 56 -1.06 -7.83 6.68
C SER A 56 -0.35 -6.72 7.42
N VAL A 57 -1.06 -5.68 7.84
CA VAL A 57 -0.42 -4.47 8.36
C VAL A 57 -0.94 -4.13 9.75
N ASP A 58 0.00 -3.91 10.66
CA ASP A 58 -0.22 -3.38 12.00
C ASP A 58 0.47 -2.02 12.14
N TYR A 59 0.07 -1.26 13.18
CA TYR A 59 0.80 -0.06 13.58
C TYR A 59 0.93 0.04 15.11
N ILE A 60 1.89 0.85 15.57
CA ILE A 60 2.29 0.93 16.98
C ILE A 60 1.58 2.06 17.70
N VAL A 61 1.71 3.30 17.20
CA VAL A 61 1.15 4.49 17.88
C VAL A 61 -0.32 4.63 17.50
N PRO A 62 -1.26 4.50 18.45
CA PRO A 62 -2.68 4.66 18.18
C PRO A 62 -3.00 6.04 17.61
N GLN A 63 -4.04 6.11 16.77
CA GLN A 63 -4.49 7.37 16.19
C GLN A 63 -4.80 8.40 17.29
N GLY A 64 -4.33 9.64 17.09
CA GLY A 64 -4.53 10.73 18.03
C GLY A 64 -3.56 10.77 19.21
N MET A 65 -2.67 9.77 19.32
CA MET A 65 -1.59 9.83 20.31
C MET A 65 -0.34 10.50 19.73
N ASP A 66 0.35 11.21 20.60
CA ASP A 66 1.62 11.86 20.25
C ASP A 66 2.77 10.84 20.29
N ILE A 67 3.46 10.69 19.16
CA ILE A 67 4.61 9.79 19.01
C ILE A 67 5.75 10.14 19.98
N HIS A 68 5.93 11.42 20.34
CA HIS A 68 7.00 11.82 21.24
C HIS A 68 6.80 11.35 22.68
N SER A 69 5.55 11.19 23.10
CA SER A 69 5.18 10.73 24.43
C SER A 69 4.89 9.23 24.50
N TYR A 70 4.86 8.53 23.35
CA TYR A 70 4.53 7.12 23.31
C TYR A 70 5.73 6.25 23.70
N SER A 71 5.46 5.28 24.56
CA SER A 71 6.43 4.24 24.96
C SER A 71 5.96 2.87 24.51
N LEU A 72 6.88 2.05 23.99
CA LEU A 72 6.58 0.69 23.56
C LEU A 72 6.00 -0.14 24.71
N LYS A 73 4.85 -0.75 24.43
CA LYS A 73 4.23 -1.73 25.31
C LYS A 73 4.69 -3.14 24.93
N TYR A 74 4.45 -4.09 25.81
CA TYR A 74 4.78 -5.49 25.57
C TYR A 74 4.14 -6.02 24.26
N GLU A 75 2.88 -5.68 24.02
CA GLU A 75 2.17 -6.10 22.80
C GLU A 75 2.76 -5.47 21.52
N ASP A 76 3.27 -4.25 21.61
CA ASP A 76 3.95 -3.60 20.48
C ASP A 76 5.25 -4.33 20.12
N VAL A 77 6.01 -4.73 21.15
CA VAL A 77 7.23 -5.53 20.94
C VAL A 77 6.90 -6.85 20.26
N LYS A 78 5.83 -7.54 20.69
CA LYS A 78 5.38 -8.78 20.03
C LYS A 78 4.99 -8.57 18.56
N LYS A 79 4.32 -7.46 18.23
CA LYS A 79 4.01 -7.12 16.84
C LYS A 79 5.30 -6.96 16.04
N LEU A 80 6.24 -6.15 16.54
CA LEU A 80 7.53 -5.91 15.89
C LEU A 80 8.34 -7.20 15.70
N GLU A 81 8.33 -8.10 16.68
CA GLU A 81 8.99 -9.42 16.57
C GLU A 81 8.42 -10.28 15.43
N LYS A 82 7.12 -10.23 15.20
CA LYS A 82 6.44 -10.98 14.14
C LYS A 82 6.54 -10.31 12.77
N GLY A 83 6.80 -9.02 12.72
CA GLY A 83 6.88 -8.27 11.47
C GLY A 83 8.03 -8.76 10.57
N ASP A 84 7.74 -8.93 9.29
CA ASP A 84 8.73 -9.17 8.24
C ASP A 84 9.36 -7.86 7.78
N LEU A 85 8.59 -6.78 7.82
CA LEU A 85 9.01 -5.42 7.48
C LEU A 85 8.54 -4.44 8.55
N ILE A 86 9.45 -3.60 9.03
CA ILE A 86 9.14 -2.48 9.94
C ILE A 86 9.26 -1.18 9.16
N ILE A 87 8.28 -0.29 9.31
CA ILE A 87 8.25 1.02 8.65
C ILE A 87 8.25 2.12 9.71
N LEU A 88 9.34 2.88 9.76
CA LEU A 88 9.57 3.96 10.70
C LEU A 88 9.25 5.31 10.05
N ALA A 89 8.73 6.25 10.83
CA ALA A 89 8.56 7.62 10.35
C ALA A 89 9.92 8.34 10.24
N SER A 90 10.73 8.31 11.29
CA SER A 90 12.12 8.80 11.28
C SER A 90 12.83 8.43 12.57
N SER A 91 13.81 7.53 12.49
CA SER A 91 14.67 7.20 13.63
C SER A 91 15.60 8.33 14.04
N GLU A 92 15.88 9.25 13.11
CA GLU A 92 16.67 10.45 13.39
C GLU A 92 15.93 11.45 14.26
N PHE A 93 14.59 11.52 14.12
CA PHE A 93 13.78 12.57 14.75
C PHE A 93 12.91 12.06 15.92
N PHE A 94 12.43 10.82 15.84
CA PHE A 94 11.56 10.24 16.87
C PHE A 94 12.34 9.23 17.72
N SER A 95 12.40 9.46 19.04
CA SER A 95 13.07 8.57 19.99
C SER A 95 12.46 7.16 19.99
N LEU A 96 11.15 7.03 19.75
CA LEU A 96 10.47 5.76 19.58
C LEU A 96 11.05 4.98 18.40
N ASP A 97 11.13 5.60 17.22
CA ASP A 97 11.65 4.98 16.01
C ASP A 97 13.12 4.60 16.16
N ASN A 98 13.92 5.46 16.80
CA ASN A 98 15.32 5.14 17.12
C ASN A 98 15.40 3.89 18.02
N SER A 99 14.58 3.81 19.05
CA SER A 99 14.57 2.65 19.94
C SER A 99 14.19 1.36 19.22
N ILE A 100 13.24 1.44 18.27
CA ILE A 100 12.85 0.30 17.42
C ILE A 100 14.01 -0.09 16.51
N LEU A 101 14.62 0.88 15.81
CA LEU A 101 15.76 0.64 14.92
C LEU A 101 16.91 -0.08 15.66
N GLN A 102 17.27 0.41 16.85
CA GLN A 102 18.35 -0.19 17.65
C GLN A 102 18.03 -1.62 18.11
N LYS A 103 16.77 -1.88 18.45
CA LYS A 103 16.36 -3.19 18.97
C LYS A 103 16.16 -4.25 17.88
N PHE A 104 15.75 -3.85 16.66
CA PHE A 104 15.34 -4.75 15.59
C PHE A 104 16.25 -4.68 14.36
N GLN A 105 17.56 -4.44 14.53
CA GLN A 105 18.54 -4.30 13.45
C GLN A 105 18.64 -5.52 12.51
N ASN A 106 18.18 -6.67 12.95
CA ASN A 106 18.16 -7.91 12.17
C ASN A 106 16.91 -8.05 11.28
N LYS A 107 15.98 -7.08 11.34
CA LYS A 107 14.76 -7.06 10.52
C LYS A 107 14.95 -6.21 9.26
N GLU A 108 14.11 -6.45 8.26
CA GLU A 108 13.98 -5.50 7.16
C GLU A 108 13.28 -4.23 7.67
N ILE A 109 13.92 -3.08 7.49
CA ILE A 109 13.41 -1.79 7.97
C ILE A 109 13.39 -0.80 6.80
N LEU A 110 12.36 0.03 6.77
CA LEU A 110 12.32 1.29 6.02
C LEU A 110 12.29 2.45 7.01
N ASP A 111 13.14 3.43 6.77
CA ASP A 111 13.25 4.64 7.57
C ASP A 111 13.26 5.89 6.69
N PHE A 112 13.21 7.06 7.29
CA PHE A 112 13.20 8.36 6.60
C PHE A 112 14.26 8.47 5.48
N SER A 113 15.45 7.95 5.69
CA SER A 113 16.55 7.96 4.70
C SER A 113 16.21 7.21 3.40
N ASP A 114 15.26 6.26 3.45
CA ASP A 114 14.88 5.46 2.29
C ASP A 114 13.81 6.15 1.41
N TYR A 115 13.13 7.17 1.94
CA TYR A 115 11.94 7.74 1.29
C TYR A 115 12.24 8.80 0.22
N ASN A 116 13.48 9.29 0.12
CA ASN A 116 13.80 10.44 -0.75
C ASN A 116 12.80 11.61 -0.56
N ALA A 117 12.44 11.87 0.69
CA ALA A 117 11.44 12.86 1.04
C ALA A 117 12.02 14.28 1.02
N THR A 118 11.24 15.23 0.52
CA THR A 118 11.57 16.65 0.57
C THR A 118 11.10 17.24 1.88
N ILE A 119 12.00 17.87 2.61
CA ILE A 119 11.69 18.59 3.85
C ILE A 119 11.56 20.07 3.57
N TYR A 120 10.41 20.62 3.90
CA TYR A 120 10.17 22.06 3.79
C TYR A 120 10.53 22.75 5.10
N SER A 121 11.25 23.87 4.99
CA SER A 121 11.47 24.77 6.12
C SER A 121 10.21 25.59 6.37
N LEU A 122 9.74 25.62 7.61
CA LEU A 122 8.79 26.61 8.08
C LEU A 122 9.57 27.75 8.71
N ASP A 123 9.01 28.97 8.72
CA ASP A 123 9.66 30.15 9.28
C ASP A 123 10.20 29.87 10.69
N GLY A 124 11.52 30.00 10.85
CA GLY A 124 12.24 29.75 12.10
C GLY A 124 12.58 28.28 12.39
N ILE A 125 12.09 27.31 11.59
CA ILE A 125 12.38 25.88 11.74
C ILE A 125 13.17 25.41 10.51
N LYS A 126 14.47 25.22 10.67
CA LYS A 126 15.36 24.86 9.54
C LYS A 126 15.07 23.50 8.92
N ARG A 127 14.52 22.55 9.71
CA ARG A 127 14.23 21.20 9.26
C ARG A 127 13.02 20.66 10.02
N ASN A 128 11.84 20.78 9.41
CA ASN A 128 10.61 20.30 10.03
C ASN A 128 10.26 18.90 9.52
N LEU A 129 10.51 17.89 10.34
CA LEU A 129 10.15 16.50 10.06
C LEU A 129 8.71 16.14 10.51
N HIS A 130 8.00 17.07 11.17
CA HIS A 130 6.61 16.84 11.51
C HIS A 130 5.73 16.91 10.28
N GLY A 131 4.99 15.84 10.02
CA GLY A 131 4.01 15.82 8.96
C GLY A 131 4.57 15.86 7.53
N TYR A 132 5.86 15.62 7.32
CA TYR A 132 6.44 15.59 5.97
C TYR A 132 5.70 14.60 5.04
N TRP A 133 5.14 13.54 5.62
CA TRP A 133 4.34 12.54 4.91
C TRP A 133 2.98 13.05 4.42
N LEU A 134 2.50 14.21 4.90
CA LEU A 134 1.27 14.85 4.44
C LEU A 134 1.43 15.56 3.09
N TYR A 135 2.67 15.82 2.68
CA TYR A 135 2.93 16.37 1.35
C TYR A 135 2.76 15.27 0.29
N PRO A 136 1.88 15.47 -0.72
CA PRO A 136 1.54 14.40 -1.67
C PRO A 136 2.73 13.75 -2.36
N LYS A 137 3.72 14.54 -2.76
CA LYS A 137 4.95 14.02 -3.37
C LYS A 137 5.74 13.11 -2.43
N ASN A 138 5.77 13.44 -1.13
CA ASN A 138 6.44 12.61 -0.14
C ASN A 138 5.65 11.33 0.13
N ALA A 139 4.32 11.40 0.21
CA ALA A 139 3.47 10.22 0.32
C ALA A 139 3.73 9.24 -0.83
N LEU A 140 3.84 9.75 -2.07
CA LEU A 140 4.19 8.95 -3.23
C LEU A 140 5.61 8.36 -3.14
N ASN A 141 6.58 9.13 -2.67
CA ASN A 141 7.95 8.64 -2.50
C ASN A 141 8.06 7.55 -1.41
N ILE A 142 7.30 7.68 -0.33
CA ILE A 142 7.18 6.64 0.71
C ILE A 142 6.56 5.38 0.10
N ALA A 143 5.46 5.52 -0.65
CA ALA A 143 4.80 4.40 -1.32
C ALA A 143 5.75 3.68 -2.30
N ARG A 144 6.59 4.43 -3.05
CA ARG A 144 7.62 3.86 -3.93
C ARG A 144 8.72 3.11 -3.17
N ALA A 145 9.13 3.60 -2.00
CA ALA A 145 10.09 2.90 -1.15
C ALA A 145 9.50 1.59 -0.61
N ILE A 146 8.23 1.61 -0.22
CA ILE A 146 7.50 0.42 0.23
C ILE A 146 7.41 -0.61 -0.92
N GLU A 147 7.01 -0.18 -2.13
CA GLU A 147 6.92 -1.07 -3.29
C GLU A 147 8.24 -1.78 -3.57
N LYS A 148 9.34 -1.05 -3.66
CA LYS A 148 10.67 -1.62 -3.87
C LYS A 148 11.09 -2.60 -2.77
N LYS A 149 10.73 -2.32 -1.52
CA LYS A 149 11.02 -3.22 -0.40
C LYS A 149 10.19 -4.50 -0.49
N LEU A 150 8.91 -4.39 -0.84
CA LEU A 150 8.02 -5.54 -1.03
C LEU A 150 8.46 -6.40 -2.22
N GLU A 151 8.89 -5.78 -3.33
CA GLU A 151 9.47 -6.48 -4.47
C GLU A 151 10.71 -7.30 -4.07
N LYS A 152 11.57 -6.74 -3.23
CA LYS A 152 12.76 -7.44 -2.71
C LYS A 152 12.40 -8.63 -1.81
N ILE A 153 11.40 -8.47 -0.93
CA ILE A 153 10.96 -9.53 0.01
C ILE A 153 10.20 -10.62 -0.73
N ASN A 154 9.33 -10.26 -1.66
CA ASN A 154 8.49 -11.19 -2.43
C ASN A 154 8.50 -10.86 -3.92
N PRO A 155 9.56 -11.24 -4.66
CA PRO A 155 9.70 -10.94 -6.08
C PRO A 155 8.60 -11.54 -6.97
N ALA A 156 7.99 -12.64 -6.53
CA ALA A 156 6.91 -13.30 -7.28
C ALA A 156 5.67 -12.40 -7.47
N ASN A 157 5.46 -11.45 -6.58
CA ASN A 157 4.34 -10.51 -6.60
C ASN A 157 4.74 -9.08 -7.01
N SER A 158 5.95 -8.87 -7.57
CA SER A 158 6.46 -7.55 -7.95
C SER A 158 5.51 -6.78 -8.89
N GLY A 159 4.94 -7.46 -9.88
CA GLY A 159 3.95 -6.85 -10.79
C GLY A 159 2.70 -6.35 -10.08
N TYR A 160 2.22 -7.09 -9.08
CA TYR A 160 1.05 -6.69 -8.27
C TYR A 160 1.31 -5.42 -7.46
N TYR A 161 2.45 -5.34 -6.78
CA TYR A 161 2.83 -4.15 -6.01
C TYR A 161 3.00 -2.93 -6.90
N LYS A 162 3.58 -3.12 -8.08
CA LYS A 162 3.74 -2.05 -9.07
C LYS A 162 2.41 -1.53 -9.59
N ASP A 163 1.47 -2.42 -9.91
CA ASP A 163 0.12 -2.05 -10.37
C ASP A 163 -0.63 -1.26 -9.28
N ASN A 164 -0.53 -1.71 -8.02
CA ASN A 164 -1.12 -1.00 -6.88
C ASN A 164 -0.49 0.39 -6.67
N LEU A 165 0.83 0.51 -6.81
CA LEU A 165 1.51 1.80 -6.74
C LEU A 165 1.04 2.77 -7.83
N ILE A 166 0.88 2.29 -9.07
CA ILE A 166 0.35 3.09 -10.19
C ILE A 166 -1.08 3.55 -9.89
N ASN A 167 -1.92 2.67 -9.36
CA ASN A 167 -3.29 3.02 -8.97
C ASN A 167 -3.30 4.09 -7.88
N PHE A 168 -2.46 3.94 -6.85
CA PHE A 168 -2.32 4.95 -5.81
C PHE A 168 -1.83 6.30 -6.34
N GLU A 169 -0.84 6.32 -7.24
CA GLU A 169 -0.36 7.54 -7.89
C GLU A 169 -1.48 8.24 -8.68
N ASN A 170 -2.30 7.47 -9.41
CA ASN A 170 -3.45 8.01 -10.14
C ASN A 170 -4.53 8.58 -9.21
N GLU A 171 -4.84 7.89 -8.10
CA GLU A 171 -5.78 8.39 -7.07
C GLU A 171 -5.27 9.70 -6.47
N LEU A 172 -3.99 9.74 -6.10
CA LEU A 172 -3.36 10.92 -5.50
C LEU A 172 -3.37 12.12 -6.45
N ASN A 173 -3.02 11.92 -7.72
CA ASN A 173 -3.02 12.98 -8.73
C ASN A 173 -4.42 13.55 -8.95
N LYS A 174 -5.46 12.72 -8.94
CA LYS A 174 -6.85 13.19 -9.03
C LYS A 174 -7.30 13.98 -7.81
N ALA A 175 -6.74 13.70 -6.65
CA ALA A 175 -7.13 14.38 -5.40
C ALA A 175 -6.47 15.76 -5.24
N ILE A 176 -5.39 16.05 -5.96
CA ILE A 176 -4.63 17.30 -5.87
C ILE A 176 -4.88 18.26 -7.05
N THR A 177 -5.67 17.86 -8.05
CA THR A 177 -6.13 18.68 -9.19
C THR A 177 -7.48 19.32 -8.89
#